data_f473f53a2093538aa1a6e519d99604ef
#
_entry.id   f473f53a2093538aa1a6e519d99604ef
#
_cell.length_a   1.000
_cell.length_b   1.000
_cell.length_c   1.000
_cell.angle_alpha   90.00
_cell.angle_beta   90.00
_cell.angle_gamma   90.00
#
_symmetry.space_group_name_H-M   'P 1'
#
loop_
_entity.id
_entity.type
_entity.pdbx_description
1 polymer ?
#
loop_
_entity_poly.entity_id
_entity_poly.type
_entity_poly.pdbx_seq_one_letter_code
_entity_poly.pdbx_strand_id
1 'polypeptide(L)'
;MIKTMSQRFSQHFMAFMAKLTSKYSIYLILIAMLVICSILSPAFFSAKNISNISRQISITTIISFGMTMLIIAGMIDLAAGSVMALAGILAVATYKATGSLLIAMLTGIGIGIACNIVSGFIVTRFKTPPFIATLAMMTSARGAALMYTNGQNIYQLDQFVVLGQGDILGVPTPVIFMVIIAGLTWYLLNNTRFGRHLYAIGGNEDAARASGIKVNQTKMTAYVISGAFVGLSGVLFMSRVNAGLPNAG
;
A
#
# COMPACT_ATOMS: atom_id res chain seq x y z
N MET A 1 59.90 7.79 -12.09
CA MET A 1 59.24 7.92 -10.77
C MET A 1 57.87 8.56 -10.81
N ILE A 2 57.59 9.56 -11.64
CA ILE A 2 56.29 10.26 -11.72
C ILE A 2 55.19 9.44 -12.41
N LYS A 3 55.54 8.62 -13.43
CA LYS A 3 54.56 7.70 -14.13
C LYS A 3 53.95 6.61 -13.25
N THR A 4 54.71 6.12 -12.28
CA THR A 4 54.25 5.07 -11.36
C THR A 4 53.28 5.57 -10.28
N MET A 5 53.42 6.82 -9.86
CA MET A 5 52.50 7.46 -8.90
C MET A 5 51.14 7.75 -9.50
N SER A 6 51.08 8.23 -10.75
CA SER A 6 49.86 8.48 -11.48
C SER A 6 49.07 7.18 -11.74
N GLN A 7 49.74 6.09 -12.07
CA GLN A 7 49.09 4.79 -12.30
C GLN A 7 48.54 4.17 -11.00
N ARG A 8 49.24 4.33 -9.86
CA ARG A 8 48.76 3.85 -8.56
C ARG A 8 47.53 4.68 -8.07
N PHE A 9 47.56 5.98 -8.30
CA PHE A 9 46.40 6.84 -7.97
C PHE A 9 45.21 6.50 -8.82
N SER A 10 45.38 6.25 -10.14
CA SER A 10 44.31 5.83 -11.04
C SER A 10 43.74 4.46 -10.65
N GLN A 11 44.57 3.50 -10.26
CA GLN A 11 44.12 2.17 -9.82
C GLN A 11 43.34 2.24 -8.49
N HIS A 12 43.83 3.03 -7.51
CA HIS A 12 43.10 3.23 -6.26
C HIS A 12 41.78 3.97 -6.46
N PHE A 13 41.74 4.96 -7.34
CA PHE A 13 40.52 5.67 -7.69
C PHE A 13 39.51 4.75 -8.40
N MET A 14 39.95 3.93 -9.37
CA MET A 14 39.10 2.96 -10.05
C MET A 14 38.59 1.88 -9.11
N ALA A 15 39.43 1.36 -8.20
CA ALA A 15 38.99 0.41 -7.19
C ALA A 15 38.00 1.00 -6.18
N PHE A 16 38.21 2.24 -5.78
CA PHE A 16 37.28 2.97 -4.92
C PHE A 16 35.94 3.21 -5.64
N MET A 17 35.96 3.66 -6.89
CA MET A 17 34.76 3.85 -7.71
C MET A 17 34.01 2.53 -7.96
N ALA A 18 34.73 1.45 -8.27
CA ALA A 18 34.13 0.11 -8.42
C ALA A 18 33.46 -0.39 -7.12
N LYS A 19 34.07 -0.12 -5.97
CA LYS A 19 33.50 -0.47 -4.66
C LYS A 19 32.30 0.42 -4.32
N LEU A 20 32.34 1.70 -4.68
CA LEU A 20 31.24 2.63 -4.50
C LEU A 20 30.03 2.24 -5.38
N THR A 21 30.30 1.92 -6.68
CA THR A 21 29.25 1.54 -7.62
C THR A 21 28.66 0.18 -7.28
N SER A 22 29.44 -0.81 -6.78
CA SER A 22 28.89 -2.11 -6.41
C SER A 22 28.05 -2.09 -5.14
N LYS A 23 28.45 -1.29 -4.12
CA LYS A 23 27.75 -1.24 -2.83
C LYS A 23 26.59 -0.24 -2.81
N TYR A 24 26.75 0.87 -3.54
CA TYR A 24 25.79 2.00 -3.51
C TYR A 24 25.15 2.29 -4.86
N SER A 25 25.16 1.32 -5.80
CA SER A 25 24.63 1.51 -7.16
C SER A 25 23.19 2.03 -7.19
N ILE A 26 22.31 1.51 -6.33
CA ILE A 26 20.90 1.95 -6.25
C ILE A 26 20.80 3.41 -5.84
N TYR A 27 21.58 3.84 -4.85
CA TYR A 27 21.59 5.25 -4.40
C TYR A 27 22.17 6.18 -5.46
N LEU A 28 23.22 5.76 -6.16
CA LEU A 28 23.82 6.53 -7.24
C LEU A 28 22.87 6.70 -8.41
N ILE A 29 22.16 5.62 -8.80
CA ILE A 29 21.15 5.68 -9.85
C ILE A 29 20.01 6.60 -9.42
N LEU A 30 19.52 6.48 -8.18
CA LEU A 30 18.48 7.35 -7.66
C LEU A 30 18.89 8.83 -7.69
N ILE A 31 20.09 9.15 -7.20
CA ILE A 31 20.61 10.52 -7.20
C ILE A 31 20.77 11.03 -8.64
N ALA A 32 21.33 10.21 -9.54
CA ALA A 32 21.46 10.58 -10.95
C ALA A 32 20.09 10.88 -11.58
N MET A 33 19.07 10.02 -11.34
CA MET A 33 17.72 10.29 -11.81
C MET A 33 17.12 11.57 -11.25
N LEU A 34 17.29 11.83 -9.95
CA LEU A 34 16.81 13.08 -9.32
C LEU A 34 17.46 14.32 -9.93
N VAL A 35 18.77 14.27 -10.17
CA VAL A 35 19.53 15.36 -10.83
C VAL A 35 19.04 15.55 -12.27
N ILE A 36 18.92 14.50 -13.05
CA ILE A 36 18.45 14.56 -14.44
C ILE A 36 17.02 15.14 -14.48
N CYS A 37 16.10 14.63 -13.67
CA CYS A 37 14.73 15.14 -13.60
C CYS A 37 14.67 16.62 -13.18
N SER A 38 15.54 17.03 -12.25
CA SER A 38 15.63 18.43 -11.80
C SER A 38 16.11 19.38 -12.93
N ILE A 39 17.04 18.93 -13.76
CA ILE A 39 17.56 19.72 -14.88
C ILE A 39 16.52 19.78 -16.02
N LEU A 40 15.84 18.66 -16.30
CA LEU A 40 14.87 18.59 -17.38
C LEU A 40 13.56 19.32 -17.09
N SER A 41 13.18 19.45 -15.82
CA SER A 41 11.92 20.10 -15.42
C SER A 41 12.09 21.03 -14.23
N PRO A 42 11.96 22.36 -14.40
CA PRO A 42 11.98 23.31 -13.28
C PRO A 42 10.85 23.06 -12.26
N ALA A 43 9.76 22.42 -12.70
CA ALA A 43 8.64 22.10 -11.83
C ALA A 43 8.90 20.88 -10.92
N PHE A 44 10.01 20.15 -11.11
CA PHE A 44 10.28 18.89 -10.41
C PHE A 44 10.33 19.08 -8.88
N PHE A 45 11.02 20.10 -8.39
CA PHE A 45 11.09 20.45 -6.96
C PHE A 45 10.04 21.50 -6.54
N SER A 46 9.02 21.76 -7.36
CA SER A 46 7.94 22.67 -6.94
C SER A 46 7.15 22.08 -5.77
N ALA A 47 6.68 22.96 -4.86
CA ALA A 47 5.83 22.55 -3.74
C ALA A 47 4.60 21.75 -4.17
N LYS A 48 4.01 22.11 -5.34
CA LYS A 48 2.87 21.40 -5.94
C LYS A 48 3.23 19.97 -6.32
N ASN A 49 4.39 19.75 -6.96
CA ASN A 49 4.83 18.41 -7.35
C ASN A 49 5.18 17.55 -6.13
N ILE A 50 5.88 18.11 -5.15
CA ILE A 50 6.21 17.43 -3.89
C ILE A 50 4.92 17.01 -3.17
N SER A 51 3.92 17.88 -3.08
CA SER A 51 2.61 17.57 -2.51
C SER A 51 1.93 16.43 -3.28
N ASN A 52 1.93 16.44 -4.62
CA ASN A 52 1.35 15.38 -5.43
C ASN A 52 2.04 14.01 -5.24
N ILE A 53 3.38 14.01 -5.19
CA ILE A 53 4.17 12.81 -4.91
C ILE A 53 3.85 12.28 -3.50
N SER A 54 3.78 13.16 -2.50
CA SER A 54 3.44 12.79 -1.12
C SER A 54 2.06 12.15 -1.03
N ARG A 55 1.05 12.69 -1.72
CA ARG A 55 -0.29 12.09 -1.80
C ARG A 55 -0.25 10.69 -2.42
N GLN A 56 0.50 10.52 -3.51
CA GLN A 56 0.62 9.22 -4.19
C GLN A 56 1.29 8.17 -3.32
N ILE A 57 2.44 8.51 -2.74
CA ILE A 57 3.21 7.61 -1.87
C ILE A 57 2.37 7.23 -0.64
N SER A 58 1.63 8.16 -0.05
CA SER A 58 0.81 7.91 1.14
C SER A 58 -0.21 6.79 0.91
N ILE A 59 -0.91 6.79 -0.22
CA ILE A 59 -1.92 5.78 -0.55
C ILE A 59 -1.27 4.40 -0.68
N THR A 60 -0.17 4.31 -1.43
CA THR A 60 0.57 3.04 -1.60
C THR A 60 1.16 2.55 -0.28
N THR A 61 1.65 3.46 0.56
CA THR A 61 2.22 3.13 1.86
C THR A 61 1.17 2.57 2.83
N ILE A 62 -0.07 3.10 2.83
CA ILE A 62 -1.16 2.57 3.65
C ILE A 62 -1.45 1.11 3.28
N ILE A 63 -1.53 0.78 1.98
CA ILE A 63 -1.69 -0.61 1.50
C ILE A 63 -0.51 -1.46 1.96
N SER A 64 0.71 -0.95 1.81
CA SER A 64 1.93 -1.66 2.16
C SER A 64 2.00 -2.03 3.65
N PHE A 65 1.47 -1.20 4.55
CA PHE A 65 1.36 -1.55 5.98
C PHE A 65 0.46 -2.76 6.23
N GLY A 66 -0.68 -2.85 5.54
CA GLY A 66 -1.55 -4.03 5.61
C GLY A 66 -0.85 -5.29 5.08
N MET A 67 -0.22 -5.17 3.90
CA MET A 67 0.54 -6.26 3.30
C MET A 67 1.73 -6.71 4.15
N THR A 68 2.41 -5.78 4.83
CA THR A 68 3.51 -6.11 5.73
C THR A 68 3.07 -7.07 6.83
N MET A 69 1.90 -6.85 7.45
CA MET A 69 1.37 -7.76 8.46
C MET A 69 1.11 -9.17 7.90
N LEU A 70 0.57 -9.25 6.69
CA LEU A 70 0.33 -10.53 6.01
C LEU A 70 1.64 -11.23 5.67
N ILE A 71 2.62 -10.51 5.11
CA ILE A 71 3.93 -11.06 4.72
C ILE A 71 4.70 -11.56 5.93
N ILE A 72 4.67 -10.86 7.06
CA ILE A 72 5.29 -11.31 8.32
C ILE A 72 4.74 -12.68 8.72
N ALA A 73 3.45 -12.95 8.52
CA ALA A 73 2.82 -14.24 8.84
C ALA A 73 2.91 -15.27 7.69
N GLY A 74 3.75 -15.03 6.68
CA GLY A 74 3.94 -15.93 5.54
C GLY A 74 2.79 -15.95 4.53
N MET A 75 1.97 -14.88 4.49
CA MET A 75 0.83 -14.76 3.58
C MET A 75 1.10 -13.68 2.52
N ILE A 76 0.62 -13.92 1.30
CA ILE A 76 0.70 -12.97 0.18
C ILE A 76 -0.72 -12.61 -0.23
N ASP A 77 -1.01 -11.31 -0.39
CA ASP A 77 -2.29 -10.81 -0.89
C ASP A 77 -2.12 -10.16 -2.26
N LEU A 78 -2.57 -10.85 -3.31
CA LEU A 78 -2.56 -10.36 -4.68
C LEU A 78 -3.83 -9.55 -5.02
N ALA A 79 -4.83 -9.59 -4.16
CA ALA A 79 -6.11 -8.95 -4.40
C ALA A 79 -6.12 -7.46 -4.04
N ALA A 80 -5.13 -6.98 -3.30
CA ALA A 80 -5.13 -5.64 -2.71
C ALA A 80 -5.48 -4.52 -3.71
N GLY A 81 -4.92 -4.55 -4.93
CA GLY A 81 -5.23 -3.55 -5.96
C GLY A 81 -6.68 -3.60 -6.45
N SER A 82 -7.18 -4.79 -6.78
CA SER A 82 -8.57 -4.97 -7.27
C SER A 82 -9.59 -4.70 -6.17
N VAL A 83 -9.30 -5.09 -4.93
CA VAL A 83 -10.14 -4.77 -3.75
C VAL A 83 -10.15 -3.27 -3.48
N MET A 84 -9.00 -2.60 -3.61
CA MET A 84 -8.90 -1.14 -3.53
C MET A 84 -9.81 -0.47 -4.56
N ALA A 85 -9.80 -0.94 -5.82
CA ALA A 85 -10.66 -0.41 -6.88
C ALA A 85 -12.14 -0.60 -6.56
N LEU A 86 -12.56 -1.81 -6.18
CA LEU A 86 -13.95 -2.12 -5.82
C LEU A 86 -14.42 -1.28 -4.62
N ALA A 87 -13.63 -1.24 -3.55
CA ALA A 87 -13.93 -0.47 -2.35
C ALA A 87 -14.07 1.03 -2.65
N GLY A 88 -13.16 1.58 -3.46
CA GLY A 88 -13.21 2.98 -3.87
C GLY A 88 -14.42 3.30 -4.74
N ILE A 89 -14.80 2.44 -5.69
CA ILE A 89 -15.99 2.62 -6.54
C ILE A 89 -17.26 2.61 -5.70
N LEU A 90 -17.41 1.62 -4.79
CA LEU A 90 -18.61 1.54 -3.95
C LEU A 90 -18.67 2.70 -2.94
N ALA A 91 -17.53 3.19 -2.47
CA ALA A 91 -17.48 4.42 -1.68
C ALA A 91 -17.94 5.64 -2.48
N VAL A 92 -17.49 5.81 -3.72
CA VAL A 92 -17.95 6.87 -4.63
C VAL A 92 -19.45 6.78 -4.88
N ALA A 93 -19.95 5.57 -5.16
CA ALA A 93 -21.38 5.33 -5.37
C ALA A 93 -22.20 5.70 -4.13
N THR A 94 -21.75 5.31 -2.95
CA THR A 94 -22.38 5.66 -1.67
C THR A 94 -22.35 7.16 -1.43
N TYR A 95 -21.23 7.83 -1.74
CA TYR A 95 -21.16 9.28 -1.66
C TYR A 95 -22.18 9.97 -2.58
N LYS A 96 -22.28 9.53 -3.83
CA LYS A 96 -23.28 10.08 -4.77
C LYS A 96 -24.73 9.88 -4.32
N ALA A 97 -25.00 8.78 -3.61
CA ALA A 97 -26.33 8.48 -3.11
C ALA A 97 -26.69 9.24 -1.81
N THR A 98 -25.70 9.47 -0.93
CA THR A 98 -25.94 9.98 0.44
C THR A 98 -25.42 11.41 0.67
N GLY A 99 -24.49 11.89 -0.15
CA GLY A 99 -23.76 13.16 0.07
C GLY A 99 -22.80 13.13 1.26
N SER A 100 -22.67 12.00 1.98
CA SER A 100 -21.90 11.90 3.22
C SER A 100 -20.52 11.27 2.98
N LEU A 101 -19.47 12.05 3.24
CA LEU A 101 -18.07 11.58 3.20
C LEU A 101 -17.81 10.47 4.21
N LEU A 102 -18.38 10.57 5.41
CA LEU A 102 -18.18 9.58 6.46
C LEU A 102 -18.78 8.22 6.07
N ILE A 103 -20.02 8.21 5.56
CA ILE A 103 -20.67 6.96 5.13
C ILE A 103 -19.90 6.35 3.97
N ALA A 104 -19.48 7.14 3.01
CA ALA A 104 -18.66 6.68 1.89
C ALA A 104 -17.34 6.06 2.35
N MET A 105 -16.64 6.70 3.30
CA MET A 105 -15.39 6.16 3.85
C MET A 105 -15.62 4.85 4.59
N LEU A 106 -16.66 4.76 5.42
CA LEU A 106 -17.03 3.52 6.11
C LEU A 106 -17.42 2.41 5.14
N THR A 107 -18.12 2.73 4.04
CA THR A 107 -18.43 1.77 2.97
C THR A 107 -17.16 1.21 2.33
N GLY A 108 -16.22 2.07 1.95
CA GLY A 108 -14.95 1.62 1.35
C GLY A 108 -14.16 0.72 2.30
N ILE A 109 -14.01 1.11 3.57
CA ILE A 109 -13.36 0.29 4.60
C ILE A 109 -14.10 -1.03 4.78
N GLY A 110 -15.43 -1.01 4.88
CA GLY A 110 -16.26 -2.20 5.05
C GLY A 110 -16.14 -3.19 3.90
N ILE A 111 -16.11 -2.72 2.66
CA ILE A 111 -15.90 -3.57 1.46
C ILE A 111 -14.51 -4.18 1.47
N GLY A 112 -13.46 -3.40 1.78
CA GLY A 112 -12.11 -3.94 1.92
C GLY A 112 -12.02 -5.03 2.98
N ILE A 113 -12.62 -4.83 4.15
CA ILE A 113 -12.71 -5.83 5.22
C ILE A 113 -13.48 -7.06 4.73
N ALA A 114 -14.64 -6.90 4.09
CA ALA A 114 -15.46 -8.02 3.63
C ALA A 114 -14.73 -8.90 2.62
N CYS A 115 -14.07 -8.32 1.61
CA CYS A 115 -13.26 -9.06 0.64
C CYS A 115 -12.12 -9.83 1.33
N ASN A 116 -11.41 -9.18 2.25
CA ASN A 116 -10.29 -9.82 2.94
C ASN A 116 -10.74 -10.86 3.98
N ILE A 117 -11.93 -10.72 4.59
CA ILE A 117 -12.53 -11.78 5.41
C ILE A 117 -12.78 -13.04 4.56
N VAL A 118 -13.31 -12.89 3.35
CA VAL A 118 -13.53 -14.02 2.44
C VAL A 118 -12.21 -14.69 2.10
N SER A 119 -11.19 -13.94 1.70
CA SER A 119 -9.85 -14.48 1.42
C SER A 119 -9.25 -15.17 2.65
N GLY A 120 -9.28 -14.51 3.81
CA GLY A 120 -8.78 -15.04 5.07
C GLY A 120 -9.54 -16.30 5.52
N PHE A 121 -10.85 -16.35 5.31
CA PHE A 121 -11.67 -17.54 5.61
C PHE A 121 -11.26 -18.73 4.76
N ILE A 122 -11.07 -18.53 3.44
CA ILE A 122 -10.62 -19.58 2.52
C ILE A 122 -9.24 -20.11 2.94
N VAL A 123 -8.30 -19.21 3.25
CA VAL A 123 -6.95 -19.58 3.67
C VAL A 123 -6.94 -20.31 5.01
N THR A 124 -7.68 -19.80 6.00
CA THR A 124 -7.61 -20.35 7.37
C THR A 124 -8.47 -21.58 7.58
N ARG A 125 -9.63 -21.67 6.91
CA ARG A 125 -10.58 -22.78 7.08
C ARG A 125 -10.29 -23.97 6.17
N PHE A 126 -9.98 -23.68 4.89
CA PHE A 126 -9.72 -24.71 3.89
C PHE A 126 -8.22 -25.00 3.70
N LYS A 127 -7.35 -24.28 4.42
CA LYS A 127 -5.88 -24.40 4.31
C LYS A 127 -5.38 -24.21 2.87
N THR A 128 -6.13 -23.43 2.09
CA THR A 128 -5.74 -23.08 0.72
C THR A 128 -4.49 -22.17 0.75
N PRO A 129 -3.51 -22.37 -0.14
CA PRO A 129 -2.39 -21.46 -0.27
C PRO A 129 -2.87 -20.00 -0.45
N PRO A 130 -2.32 -19.03 0.30
CA PRO A 130 -2.79 -17.64 0.30
C PRO A 130 -2.85 -17.03 -1.10
N PHE A 131 -1.86 -17.29 -1.96
CA PHE A 131 -1.81 -16.72 -3.31
C PHE A 131 -2.98 -17.20 -4.19
N ILE A 132 -3.46 -18.46 -4.05
CA ILE A 132 -4.61 -18.98 -4.82
C ILE A 132 -5.88 -18.28 -4.39
N ALA A 133 -6.13 -18.18 -3.08
CA ALA A 133 -7.32 -17.54 -2.55
C ALA A 133 -7.37 -16.05 -2.91
N THR A 134 -6.26 -15.33 -2.80
CA THR A 134 -6.20 -13.91 -3.12
C THR A 134 -6.21 -13.63 -4.62
N LEU A 135 -5.70 -14.55 -5.46
CA LEU A 135 -5.82 -14.45 -6.92
C LEU A 135 -7.28 -14.60 -7.37
N ALA A 136 -8.01 -15.55 -6.78
CA ALA A 136 -9.44 -15.69 -7.02
C ALA A 136 -10.22 -14.44 -6.56
N MET A 137 -9.87 -13.87 -5.40
CA MET A 137 -10.46 -12.61 -4.91
C MET A 137 -10.12 -11.45 -5.83
N MET A 138 -8.90 -11.36 -6.35
CA MET A 138 -8.46 -10.33 -7.30
C MET A 138 -9.37 -10.29 -8.53
N THR A 139 -9.59 -11.45 -9.16
CA THR A 139 -10.44 -11.54 -10.35
C THR A 139 -11.90 -11.26 -10.02
N SER A 140 -12.41 -11.75 -8.88
CA SER A 140 -13.78 -11.52 -8.42
C SER A 140 -14.04 -10.04 -8.11
N ALA A 141 -13.14 -9.39 -7.38
CA ALA A 141 -13.26 -7.97 -7.05
C ALA A 141 -13.15 -7.09 -8.31
N ARG A 142 -12.24 -7.43 -9.24
CA ARG A 142 -12.12 -6.75 -10.53
C ARG A 142 -13.41 -6.91 -11.35
N GLY A 143 -13.93 -8.13 -11.47
CA GLY A 143 -15.19 -8.40 -12.15
C GLY A 143 -16.36 -7.63 -11.56
N ALA A 144 -16.49 -7.63 -10.22
CA ALA A 144 -17.53 -6.88 -9.52
C ALA A 144 -17.44 -5.36 -9.77
N ALA A 145 -16.23 -4.79 -9.75
CA ALA A 145 -16.01 -3.38 -10.05
C ALA A 145 -16.44 -3.01 -11.48
N LEU A 146 -16.06 -3.82 -12.46
CA LEU A 146 -16.43 -3.64 -13.86
C LEU A 146 -17.94 -3.83 -14.10
N MET A 147 -18.55 -4.83 -13.49
CA MET A 147 -20.01 -5.07 -13.58
C MET A 147 -20.79 -3.90 -12.99
N TYR A 148 -20.41 -3.41 -11.82
CA TYR A 148 -21.10 -2.29 -11.19
C TYR A 148 -21.06 -1.00 -12.02
N THR A 149 -19.94 -0.74 -12.68
CA THR A 149 -19.75 0.48 -13.48
C THR A 149 -20.08 0.32 -14.95
N ASN A 150 -20.49 -0.88 -15.43
CA ASN A 150 -20.58 -1.23 -16.84
C ASN A 150 -19.27 -0.93 -17.62
N GLY A 151 -18.11 -1.09 -16.95
CA GLY A 151 -16.80 -0.78 -17.49
C GLY A 151 -16.49 0.71 -17.63
N GLN A 152 -17.40 1.59 -17.23
CA GLN A 152 -17.25 3.05 -17.37
C GLN A 152 -16.62 3.67 -16.10
N ASN A 153 -15.87 4.76 -16.29
CA ASN A 153 -15.38 5.56 -15.18
C ASN A 153 -16.50 6.44 -14.62
N ILE A 154 -16.51 6.63 -13.30
CA ILE A 154 -17.45 7.54 -12.63
C ILE A 154 -16.74 8.88 -12.40
N TYR A 155 -17.23 9.94 -12.99
CA TYR A 155 -16.68 11.30 -12.88
C TYR A 155 -17.56 12.21 -12.01
N GLN A 156 -17.08 13.44 -11.76
CA GLN A 156 -17.76 14.49 -11.00
C GLN A 156 -18.04 14.06 -9.55
N LEU A 157 -16.96 13.96 -8.77
CA LEU A 157 -17.03 13.48 -7.38
C LEU A 157 -17.25 14.61 -6.35
N ASP A 158 -17.50 15.84 -6.79
CA ASP A 158 -17.80 17.02 -5.97
C ASP A 158 -16.88 17.14 -4.74
N GLN A 159 -17.44 17.24 -3.54
CA GLN A 159 -16.67 17.37 -2.30
C GLN A 159 -15.93 16.08 -1.89
N PHE A 160 -16.18 14.95 -2.54
CA PHE A 160 -15.44 13.71 -2.26
C PHE A 160 -13.93 13.87 -2.46
N VAL A 161 -13.50 14.77 -3.35
CA VAL A 161 -12.08 15.08 -3.61
C VAL A 161 -11.34 15.64 -2.41
N VAL A 162 -12.01 16.15 -1.39
CA VAL A 162 -11.38 16.72 -0.19
C VAL A 162 -10.57 15.68 0.57
N LEU A 163 -10.97 14.39 0.56
CA LEU A 163 -10.25 13.33 1.23
C LEU A 163 -8.88 13.03 0.60
N GLY A 164 -8.76 13.17 -0.72
CA GLY A 164 -7.53 12.83 -1.46
C GLY A 164 -6.74 14.04 -1.94
N GLN A 165 -7.41 15.17 -2.18
CA GLN A 165 -6.77 16.40 -2.68
C GLN A 165 -6.72 17.53 -1.64
N GLY A 166 -7.47 17.41 -0.53
CA GLY A 166 -7.47 18.41 0.53
C GLY A 166 -6.13 18.53 1.26
N ASP A 167 -5.95 19.68 1.89
CA ASP A 167 -4.80 19.99 2.75
C ASP A 167 -5.30 20.49 4.11
N ILE A 168 -4.71 20.00 5.19
CA ILE A 168 -4.94 20.46 6.55
C ILE A 168 -3.64 21.08 7.06
N LEU A 169 -3.66 22.38 7.35
CA LEU A 169 -2.47 23.13 7.77
C LEU A 169 -1.28 23.00 6.81
N GLY A 170 -1.52 22.89 5.50
CA GLY A 170 -0.49 22.72 4.48
C GLY A 170 0.05 21.30 4.33
N VAL A 171 -0.51 20.33 5.06
CA VAL A 171 -0.18 18.91 4.94
C VAL A 171 -1.31 18.21 4.14
N PRO A 172 -0.98 17.47 3.05
CA PRO A 172 -1.97 16.72 2.30
C PRO A 172 -2.73 15.71 3.17
N THR A 173 -4.05 15.69 3.07
CA THR A 173 -4.91 14.77 3.85
C THR A 173 -4.47 13.31 3.78
N PRO A 174 -4.07 12.72 2.63
CA PRO A 174 -3.57 11.35 2.57
C PRO A 174 -2.31 11.10 3.41
N VAL A 175 -1.44 12.12 3.57
CA VAL A 175 -0.23 12.03 4.42
C VAL A 175 -0.62 11.88 5.89
N ILE A 176 -1.66 12.60 6.33
CA ILE A 176 -2.16 12.52 7.71
C ILE A 176 -2.68 11.09 7.98
N PHE A 177 -3.49 10.55 7.08
CA PHE A 177 -3.95 9.15 7.20
C PHE A 177 -2.77 8.17 7.22
N MET A 178 -1.78 8.35 6.35
CA MET A 178 -0.58 7.51 6.32
C MET A 178 0.16 7.53 7.66
N VAL A 179 0.36 8.70 8.27
CA VAL A 179 1.07 8.82 9.57
C VAL A 179 0.29 8.16 10.69
N ILE A 180 -1.04 8.33 10.73
CA ILE A 180 -1.90 7.66 11.71
C ILE A 180 -1.81 6.14 11.56
N ILE A 181 -1.92 5.62 10.33
CA ILE A 181 -1.83 4.19 10.03
C ILE A 181 -0.44 3.64 10.31
N ALA A 182 0.62 4.41 10.02
CA ALA A 182 2.01 4.05 10.38
C ALA A 182 2.17 3.87 11.89
N GLY A 183 1.69 4.85 12.68
CA GLY A 183 1.72 4.77 14.14
C GLY A 183 0.91 3.59 14.69
N LEU A 184 -0.28 3.35 14.14
CA LEU A 184 -1.12 2.21 14.50
C LEU A 184 -0.43 0.88 14.16
N THR A 185 0.14 0.76 12.97
CA THR A 185 0.86 -0.45 12.54
C THR A 185 2.08 -0.71 13.40
N TRP A 186 2.87 0.34 13.67
CA TRP A 186 4.01 0.25 14.59
C TRP A 186 3.59 -0.23 15.97
N TYR A 187 2.52 0.35 16.52
CA TYR A 187 1.99 -0.05 17.83
C TYR A 187 1.51 -1.51 17.84
N LEU A 188 0.74 -1.91 16.83
CA LEU A 188 0.22 -3.27 16.71
C LEU A 188 1.34 -4.31 16.60
N LEU A 189 2.38 -4.05 15.82
CA LEU A 189 3.47 -5.00 15.58
C LEU A 189 4.43 -5.08 16.79
N ASN A 190 4.76 -3.95 17.42
CA ASN A 190 5.81 -3.91 18.44
C ASN A 190 5.27 -4.04 19.89
N ASN A 191 4.05 -3.54 20.16
CA ASN A 191 3.56 -3.40 21.52
C ASN A 191 2.41 -4.35 21.88
N THR A 192 1.87 -5.14 20.90
CA THR A 192 0.72 -6.01 21.19
C THR A 192 1.07 -7.50 21.13
N ARG A 193 0.21 -8.33 21.74
CA ARG A 193 0.27 -9.79 21.60
C ARG A 193 0.06 -10.22 20.14
N PHE A 194 -0.76 -9.49 19.40
CA PHE A 194 -1.03 -9.75 17.99
C PHE A 194 0.26 -9.72 17.15
N GLY A 195 1.08 -8.67 17.29
CA GLY A 195 2.36 -8.57 16.58
C GLY A 195 3.30 -9.72 16.92
N ARG A 196 3.48 -10.03 18.22
CA ARG A 196 4.31 -11.17 18.64
C ARG A 196 3.84 -12.50 18.05
N HIS A 197 2.52 -12.72 17.99
CA HIS A 197 1.95 -13.93 17.39
C HIS A 197 2.20 -13.96 15.86
N LEU A 198 2.12 -12.82 15.16
CA LEU A 198 2.43 -12.74 13.72
C LEU A 198 3.88 -13.16 13.45
N TYR A 199 4.84 -12.61 14.18
CA TYR A 199 6.26 -12.99 14.04
C TYR A 199 6.50 -14.46 14.38
N ALA A 200 5.86 -14.99 15.43
CA ALA A 200 5.96 -16.41 15.78
C ALA A 200 5.43 -17.33 14.67
N ILE A 201 4.27 -16.99 14.08
CA ILE A 201 3.65 -17.73 12.97
C ILE A 201 4.55 -17.71 11.74
N GLY A 202 5.11 -16.54 11.40
CA GLY A 202 6.00 -16.38 10.24
C GLY A 202 7.34 -17.11 10.41
N GLY A 203 7.82 -17.25 11.65
CA GLY A 203 9.03 -18.03 11.94
C GLY A 203 8.81 -19.54 11.80
N ASN A 204 7.79 -20.08 12.44
CA ASN A 204 7.37 -21.48 12.31
C ASN A 204 5.92 -21.65 12.79
N GLU A 205 5.02 -21.91 11.85
CA GLU A 205 3.58 -22.03 12.15
C GLU A 205 3.28 -23.21 13.08
N ASP A 206 3.94 -24.36 12.89
CA ASP A 206 3.69 -25.56 13.70
C ASP A 206 4.18 -25.37 15.13
N ALA A 207 5.35 -24.76 15.30
CA ALA A 207 5.88 -24.42 16.62
C ALA A 207 5.00 -23.38 17.34
N ALA A 208 4.50 -22.37 16.62
CA ALA A 208 3.57 -21.38 17.16
C ALA A 208 2.26 -22.05 17.62
N ARG A 209 1.74 -22.99 16.83
CA ARG A 209 0.54 -23.78 17.18
C ARG A 209 0.76 -24.65 18.40
N ALA A 210 1.89 -25.35 18.47
CA ALA A 210 2.28 -26.17 19.64
C ALA A 210 2.43 -25.33 20.90
N SER A 211 2.85 -24.07 20.78
CA SER A 211 2.95 -23.11 21.89
C SER A 211 1.59 -22.50 22.30
N GLY A 212 0.46 -22.98 21.74
CA GLY A 212 -0.88 -22.53 22.12
C GLY A 212 -1.36 -21.26 21.40
N ILE A 213 -0.62 -20.76 20.40
CA ILE A 213 -1.06 -19.59 19.60
C ILE A 213 -2.24 -20.01 18.71
N LYS A 214 -3.30 -19.20 18.74
CA LYS A 214 -4.49 -19.40 17.88
C LYS A 214 -4.20 -18.90 16.46
N VAL A 215 -3.40 -19.66 15.71
CA VAL A 215 -2.87 -19.30 14.38
C VAL A 215 -3.95 -18.79 13.45
N ASN A 216 -5.07 -19.54 13.26
CA ASN A 216 -6.12 -19.16 12.33
C ASN A 216 -6.79 -17.82 12.72
N GLN A 217 -6.98 -17.57 14.02
CA GLN A 217 -7.54 -16.29 14.47
C GLN A 217 -6.58 -15.13 14.23
N THR A 218 -5.29 -15.33 14.48
CA THR A 218 -4.26 -14.32 14.25
C THR A 218 -4.15 -13.98 12.75
N LYS A 219 -4.13 -15.00 11.89
CA LYS A 219 -4.14 -14.82 10.43
C LYS A 219 -5.40 -14.08 9.96
N MET A 220 -6.58 -14.46 10.45
CA MET A 220 -7.85 -13.78 10.12
C MET A 220 -7.83 -12.32 10.55
N THR A 221 -7.34 -12.02 11.74
CA THR A 221 -7.20 -10.62 12.22
C THR A 221 -6.27 -9.81 11.31
N ALA A 222 -5.17 -10.40 10.83
CA ALA A 222 -4.28 -9.74 9.88
C ALA A 222 -4.99 -9.42 8.54
N TYR A 223 -5.80 -10.34 8.01
CA TYR A 223 -6.61 -10.09 6.82
C TYR A 223 -7.62 -8.97 7.05
N VAL A 224 -8.31 -8.93 8.18
CA VAL A 224 -9.30 -7.87 8.51
C VAL A 224 -8.62 -6.50 8.56
N ILE A 225 -7.48 -6.38 9.24
CA ILE A 225 -6.74 -5.12 9.34
C ILE A 225 -6.21 -4.70 7.96
N SER A 226 -5.62 -5.63 7.20
CA SER A 226 -5.16 -5.36 5.84
C SER A 226 -6.32 -4.90 4.95
N GLY A 227 -7.47 -5.56 5.04
CA GLY A 227 -8.68 -5.18 4.30
C GLY A 227 -9.15 -3.76 4.62
N ALA A 228 -9.11 -3.36 5.90
CA ALA A 228 -9.44 -1.99 6.30
C ALA A 228 -8.50 -0.96 5.65
N PHE A 229 -7.20 -1.24 5.62
CA PHE A 229 -6.21 -0.35 5.01
C PHE A 229 -6.36 -0.29 3.49
N VAL A 230 -6.61 -1.42 2.83
CA VAL A 230 -6.90 -1.49 1.39
C VAL A 230 -8.17 -0.71 1.06
N GLY A 231 -9.25 -0.89 1.83
CA GLY A 231 -10.50 -0.17 1.63
C GLY A 231 -10.34 1.35 1.80
N LEU A 232 -9.65 1.79 2.86
CA LEU A 232 -9.32 3.21 3.07
C LEU A 232 -8.49 3.77 1.91
N SER A 233 -7.48 3.02 1.45
CA SER A 233 -6.66 3.42 0.31
C SER A 233 -7.47 3.58 -0.97
N GLY A 234 -8.49 2.74 -1.19
CA GLY A 234 -9.42 2.85 -2.30
C GLY A 234 -10.21 4.17 -2.28
N VAL A 235 -10.72 4.55 -1.12
CA VAL A 235 -11.41 5.85 -0.93
C VAL A 235 -10.48 7.02 -1.24
N LEU A 236 -9.28 7.01 -0.66
CA LEU A 236 -8.28 8.07 -0.85
C LEU A 236 -7.81 8.14 -2.31
N PHE A 237 -7.63 6.99 -2.96
CA PHE A 237 -7.20 6.93 -4.36
C PHE A 237 -8.24 7.53 -5.30
N MET A 238 -9.51 7.10 -5.22
CA MET A 238 -10.59 7.63 -6.06
C MET A 238 -10.81 9.12 -5.81
N SER A 239 -10.73 9.56 -4.56
CA SER A 239 -10.78 10.96 -4.17
C SER A 239 -9.63 11.77 -4.78
N ARG A 240 -8.40 11.23 -4.76
CA ARG A 240 -7.22 11.89 -5.33
C ARG A 240 -7.31 12.04 -6.84
N VAL A 241 -7.75 11.02 -7.56
CA VAL A 241 -7.85 11.06 -9.03
C VAL A 241 -9.13 11.75 -9.52
N ASN A 242 -10.04 12.11 -8.61
CA ASN A 242 -11.36 12.68 -8.90
C ASN A 242 -12.17 11.83 -9.89
N ALA A 243 -12.04 10.52 -9.79
CA ALA A 243 -12.75 9.57 -10.65
C ALA A 243 -12.84 8.19 -9.97
N GLY A 244 -13.97 7.51 -10.13
CA GLY A 244 -14.10 6.09 -9.84
C GLY A 244 -13.60 5.28 -11.02
N LEU A 245 -12.45 4.62 -10.86
CA LEU A 245 -11.75 3.89 -11.92
C LEU A 245 -11.85 2.38 -11.67
N PRO A 246 -12.66 1.61 -12.44
CA PRO A 246 -12.80 0.16 -12.23
C PRO A 246 -11.53 -0.63 -12.54
N ASN A 247 -10.64 -0.09 -13.37
CA ASN A 247 -9.38 -0.71 -13.75
C ASN A 247 -8.19 -0.27 -12.89
N ALA A 248 -8.40 0.49 -11.80
CA ALA A 248 -7.34 0.88 -10.90
C ALA A 248 -6.79 -0.33 -10.11
N GLY A 249 -5.50 -0.27 -9.71
CA GLY A 249 -4.84 -1.28 -8.90
C GLY A 249 -4.13 -2.40 -9.64
#